data_66134a41c835e1b7aaee617de89d047a
#
_entry.id   66134a41c835e1b7aaee617de89d047a
#
_cell.length_a   1.000
_cell.length_b   1.000
_cell.length_c   1.000
_cell.angle_alpha   90.00
_cell.angle_beta   90.00
_cell.angle_gamma   90.00
#
_symmetry.space_group_name_H-M   'P 1'
#
loop_
_entity.id
_entity.type
_entity.pdbx_description
1 polymer ?
#
loop_
_entity_poly.entity_id
_entity_poly.type
_entity_poly.pdbx_seq_one_letter_code
_entity_poly.pdbx_strand_id
1 'polypeptide(L)'
;MAEKTPNQQLAETLLFKPAYAGDKSAAVKQEAHAFAEGYKKFLDAGKTEREVAAESERMLKDAGYQQFDPKKTYKPGDKIYFVQYNNCLLYTSPSP
;
A
#
# COMPACT_ATOMS: atom_id res chain seq x y z
N MET A 1 34.29 -13.77 -19.69
CA MET A 1 33.29 -14.25 -18.72
C MET A 1 33.64 -15.70 -18.34
N ALA A 2 33.72 -15.99 -17.08
CA ALA A 2 33.94 -17.36 -16.64
C ALA A 2 32.68 -18.20 -16.94
N GLU A 3 32.87 -19.38 -17.50
CA GLU A 3 31.78 -20.34 -17.71
C GLU A 3 31.21 -20.77 -16.36
N LYS A 4 29.88 -20.84 -16.27
CA LYS A 4 29.20 -21.32 -15.08
C LYS A 4 29.48 -22.80 -14.86
N THR A 5 29.78 -23.16 -13.65
CA THR A 5 29.94 -24.58 -13.30
C THR A 5 28.59 -25.31 -13.39
N PRO A 6 28.60 -26.66 -13.60
CA PRO A 6 27.34 -27.44 -13.64
C PRO A 6 26.46 -27.23 -12.40
N ASN A 7 27.05 -27.07 -11.22
CA ASN A 7 26.32 -26.80 -9.98
C ASN A 7 25.66 -25.43 -9.97
N GLN A 8 26.30 -24.41 -10.53
CA GLN A 8 25.71 -23.08 -10.68
C GLN A 8 24.53 -23.09 -11.65
N GLN A 9 24.63 -23.82 -12.76
CA GLN A 9 23.54 -23.98 -13.71
C GLN A 9 22.34 -24.71 -13.09
N LEU A 10 22.62 -25.76 -12.32
CA LEU A 10 21.59 -26.51 -11.60
C LEU A 10 20.90 -25.65 -10.54
N ALA A 11 21.66 -24.84 -9.81
CA ALA A 11 21.11 -23.92 -8.81
C ALA A 11 20.18 -22.87 -9.47
N GLU A 12 20.52 -22.35 -10.63
CA GLU A 12 19.66 -21.40 -11.36
C GLU A 12 18.32 -22.00 -11.79
N THR A 13 18.30 -23.30 -12.06
CA THR A 13 17.09 -24.00 -12.48
C THR A 13 16.21 -24.41 -11.31
N LEU A 14 16.81 -24.85 -10.22
CA LEU A 14 16.08 -25.47 -9.10
C LEU A 14 15.78 -24.52 -7.93
N LEU A 15 16.64 -23.50 -7.71
CA LEU A 15 16.46 -22.60 -6.58
C LEU A 15 15.50 -21.48 -6.92
N PHE A 16 14.59 -21.21 -5.99
CA PHE A 16 13.72 -20.04 -6.06
C PHE A 16 14.55 -18.77 -5.85
N LYS A 17 14.42 -17.83 -6.80
CA LYS A 17 15.07 -16.52 -6.70
C LYS A 17 14.04 -15.49 -6.23
N PRO A 18 14.16 -14.97 -5.00
CA PRO A 18 13.29 -13.88 -4.57
C PRO A 18 13.58 -12.62 -5.39
N ALA A 19 12.53 -11.89 -5.72
CA ALA A 19 12.66 -10.60 -6.40
C ALA A 19 13.02 -9.52 -5.39
N TYR A 20 14.24 -9.03 -5.46
CA TYR A 20 14.70 -7.91 -4.63
C TYR A 20 14.51 -6.58 -5.34
N ALA A 21 14.25 -5.53 -4.57
CA ALA A 21 14.16 -4.16 -5.10
C ALA A 21 15.45 -3.75 -5.84
N GLY A 22 16.60 -4.28 -5.42
CA GLY A 22 17.88 -4.06 -6.08
C GLY A 22 17.95 -4.53 -7.53
N ASP A 23 17.13 -5.52 -7.89
CA ASP A 23 17.10 -6.11 -9.22
C ASP A 23 16.19 -5.35 -10.20
N LYS A 24 15.48 -4.33 -9.71
CA LYS A 24 14.56 -3.55 -10.53
C LYS A 24 15.31 -2.47 -11.34
N SER A 25 14.68 -2.06 -12.43
CA SER A 25 15.22 -0.99 -13.27
C SER A 25 15.31 0.34 -12.51
N ALA A 26 16.16 1.25 -13.01
CA ALA A 26 16.30 2.59 -12.42
C ALA A 26 14.97 3.37 -12.40
N ALA A 27 14.14 3.21 -13.43
CA ALA A 27 12.81 3.85 -13.49
C ALA A 27 11.90 3.36 -12.36
N VAL A 28 11.83 2.06 -12.12
CA VAL A 28 11.02 1.47 -11.03
C VAL A 28 11.53 1.92 -9.66
N LYS A 29 12.84 2.01 -9.47
CA LYS A 29 13.44 2.52 -8.24
C LYS A 29 13.06 3.97 -8.00
N GLN A 30 13.08 4.80 -9.03
CA GLN A 30 12.70 6.20 -8.94
C GLN A 30 11.22 6.37 -8.57
N GLU A 31 10.33 5.58 -9.17
CA GLU A 31 8.91 5.56 -8.80
C GLU A 31 8.70 5.13 -7.35
N ALA A 32 9.44 4.11 -6.90
CA ALA A 32 9.39 3.64 -5.51
C ALA A 32 9.84 4.74 -4.53
N HIS A 33 10.90 5.47 -4.84
CA HIS A 33 11.36 6.60 -4.03
C HIS A 33 10.33 7.74 -3.98
N ALA A 34 9.73 8.07 -5.11
CA ALA A 34 8.69 9.09 -5.18
C ALA A 34 7.45 8.69 -4.34
N PHE A 35 7.03 7.44 -4.41
CA PHE A 35 5.96 6.90 -3.57
C PHE A 35 6.32 6.96 -2.08
N ALA A 36 7.57 6.61 -1.72
CA ALA A 36 8.06 6.64 -0.35
C ALA A 36 8.06 8.05 0.25
N GLU A 37 8.27 9.09 -0.55
CA GLU A 37 8.17 10.48 -0.08
C GLU A 37 6.74 10.82 0.39
N GLY A 38 5.73 10.34 -0.29
CA GLY A 38 4.33 10.46 0.14
C GLY A 38 4.07 9.70 1.45
N TYR A 39 4.63 8.52 1.60
CA TYR A 39 4.54 7.72 2.83
C TYR A 39 5.22 8.41 4.02
N LYS A 40 6.37 9.03 3.82
CA LYS A 40 7.03 9.83 4.87
C LYS A 40 6.15 10.98 5.36
N LYS A 41 5.49 11.69 4.46
CA LYS A 41 4.55 12.76 4.82
C LYS A 41 3.40 12.22 5.66
N PHE A 42 2.87 11.06 5.30
CA PHE A 42 1.84 10.38 6.07
C PHE A 42 2.32 10.05 7.48
N LEU A 43 3.53 9.50 7.62
CA LEU A 43 4.14 9.19 8.92
C LEU A 43 4.37 10.44 9.77
N ASP A 44 4.79 11.53 9.15
CA ASP A 44 4.99 12.80 9.85
C ASP A 44 3.68 13.41 10.36
N ALA A 45 2.59 13.25 9.62
CA ALA A 45 1.26 13.72 10.01
C ALA A 45 0.61 12.82 11.07
N GLY A 46 0.89 11.51 11.03
CA GLY A 46 0.24 10.50 11.88
C GLY A 46 1.18 9.91 12.93
N LYS A 47 1.48 10.64 14.00
CA LYS A 47 2.37 10.18 15.09
C LYS A 47 1.65 9.49 16.23
N THR A 48 0.35 9.73 16.38
CA THR A 48 -0.52 9.07 17.35
C THR A 48 -1.64 8.32 16.64
N GLU A 49 -2.31 7.40 17.32
CA GLU A 49 -3.45 6.65 16.78
C GLU A 49 -4.53 7.58 16.22
N ARG A 50 -4.85 8.64 16.95
CA ARG A 50 -5.88 9.62 16.56
C ARG A 50 -5.44 10.43 15.35
N GLU A 51 -4.18 10.81 15.28
CA GLU A 51 -3.61 11.54 14.14
C GLU A 51 -3.58 10.66 12.88
N VAL A 52 -3.20 9.38 13.02
CA VAL A 52 -3.24 8.40 11.92
C VAL A 52 -4.67 8.22 11.41
N ALA A 53 -5.65 8.08 12.30
CA ALA A 53 -7.06 7.95 11.93
C ALA A 53 -7.55 9.21 11.20
N ALA A 54 -7.23 10.39 11.70
CA ALA A 54 -7.61 11.66 11.08
C ALA A 54 -6.98 11.87 9.70
N GLU A 55 -5.69 11.58 9.55
CA GLU A 55 -5.00 11.70 8.26
C GLU A 55 -5.52 10.67 7.24
N SER A 56 -5.76 9.44 7.69
CA SER A 56 -6.36 8.40 6.85
C SER A 56 -7.77 8.79 6.39
N GLU A 57 -8.57 9.36 7.28
CA GLU A 57 -9.90 9.87 6.93
C GLU A 57 -9.83 10.97 5.87
N ARG A 58 -8.90 11.92 6.05
CA ARG A 58 -8.66 12.98 5.06
C ARG A 58 -8.31 12.39 3.69
N MET A 59 -7.38 11.45 3.65
CA MET A 59 -6.97 10.79 2.40
C MET A 59 -8.12 10.02 1.75
N LEU A 60 -8.97 9.35 2.54
CA LEU A 60 -10.13 8.63 2.03
C LEU A 60 -11.17 9.57 1.44
N LYS A 61 -11.43 10.72 2.09
CA LYS A 61 -12.32 11.76 1.54
C LYS A 61 -11.80 12.29 0.21
N ASP A 62 -10.50 12.58 0.12
CA ASP A 62 -9.86 13.03 -1.12
C ASP A 62 -9.96 11.98 -2.24
N ALA A 63 -9.94 10.70 -1.88
CA ALA A 63 -10.10 9.58 -2.82
C ALA A 63 -11.57 9.27 -3.18
N GLY A 64 -12.53 10.04 -2.66
CA GLY A 64 -13.94 9.89 -2.96
C GLY A 64 -14.70 8.91 -2.07
N TYR A 65 -14.13 8.52 -0.94
CA TYR A 65 -14.83 7.71 0.05
C TYR A 65 -15.80 8.55 0.87
N GLN A 66 -16.93 7.96 1.25
CA GLN A 66 -17.94 8.57 2.09
C GLN A 66 -18.00 7.90 3.45
N GLN A 67 -18.30 8.67 4.47
CA GLN A 67 -18.50 8.12 5.80
C GLN A 67 -19.75 7.24 5.84
N PHE A 68 -19.66 6.09 6.50
CA PHE A 68 -20.78 5.17 6.66
C PHE A 68 -21.94 5.85 7.39
N ASP A 69 -23.13 5.74 6.79
CA ASP A 69 -24.39 6.19 7.37
C ASP A 69 -25.34 5.00 7.46
N PRO A 70 -25.75 4.56 8.67
CA PRO A 70 -26.63 3.40 8.83
C PRO A 70 -28.02 3.59 8.20
N LYS A 71 -28.40 4.81 7.86
CA LYS A 71 -29.68 5.11 7.20
C LYS A 71 -29.63 4.96 5.69
N LYS A 72 -28.45 4.85 5.11
CA LYS A 72 -28.27 4.71 3.65
C LYS A 72 -28.15 3.24 3.25
N THR A 73 -28.58 2.93 2.04
CA THR A 73 -28.38 1.63 1.41
C THR A 73 -27.15 1.71 0.51
N TYR A 74 -26.25 0.72 0.64
CA TYR A 74 -25.03 0.65 -0.11
C TYR A 74 -25.07 -0.51 -1.11
N LYS A 75 -24.32 -0.36 -2.21
CA LYS A 75 -24.19 -1.36 -3.26
C LYS A 75 -22.75 -1.88 -3.31
N PRO A 76 -22.51 -3.08 -3.83
CA PRO A 76 -21.14 -3.54 -4.08
C PRO A 76 -20.39 -2.54 -4.95
N GLY A 77 -19.17 -2.19 -4.56
CA GLY A 77 -18.34 -1.19 -5.22
C GLY A 77 -18.40 0.22 -4.63
N ASP A 78 -19.36 0.48 -3.73
CA ASP A 78 -19.42 1.77 -3.04
C ASP A 78 -18.20 1.97 -2.13
N LYS A 79 -17.66 3.19 -2.15
CA LYS A 79 -16.51 3.59 -1.36
C LYS A 79 -16.99 4.20 -0.06
N ILE A 80 -16.92 3.46 1.02
CA ILE A 80 -17.34 3.92 2.35
C ILE A 80 -16.24 3.66 3.37
N TYR A 81 -16.21 4.48 4.43
CA TYR A 81 -15.34 4.29 5.57
C TYR A 81 -16.09 4.49 6.87
N PHE A 82 -15.59 3.91 7.92
CA PHE A 82 -16.13 3.99 9.28
C PHE A 82 -14.99 4.28 10.26
N VAL A 83 -15.18 5.28 11.11
CA VAL A 83 -14.21 5.63 12.16
C VAL A 83 -14.76 5.15 13.50
N GLN A 84 -14.00 4.29 14.17
CA GLN A 84 -14.37 3.74 15.47
C GLN A 84 -13.55 4.41 16.57
N TYR A 85 -14.24 5.07 17.51
CA TYR A 85 -13.65 5.73 18.68
C TYR A 85 -12.52 6.74 18.35
N ASN A 86 -12.52 7.33 17.18
CA ASN A 86 -11.50 8.28 16.69
C ASN A 86 -10.06 7.72 16.65
N ASN A 87 -9.86 6.44 16.82
CA ASN A 87 -8.53 5.82 16.79
C ASN A 87 -8.45 4.55 15.96
N CYS A 88 -9.54 4.13 15.36
CA CYS A 88 -9.58 2.98 14.46
C CYS A 88 -10.39 3.31 13.20
N LEU A 89 -9.96 2.82 12.05
CA LEU A 89 -10.59 3.09 10.77
C LEU A 89 -10.80 1.80 10.01
N LEU A 90 -12.01 1.61 9.49
CA LEU A 90 -12.37 0.56 8.56
C LEU A 90 -12.86 1.19 7.25
N TYR A 91 -12.44 0.64 6.13
CA TYR A 91 -12.90 1.10 4.82
C TYR A 91 -13.13 -0.07 3.87
N THR A 92 -13.96 0.18 2.85
CA THR A 92 -14.17 -0.78 1.77
C THR A 92 -13.36 -0.36 0.56
N SER A 93 -12.64 -1.30 -0.03
CA SER A 93 -12.02 -1.07 -1.33
C SER A 93 -13.05 -1.37 -2.43
N PRO A 94 -13.01 -0.63 -3.55
CA PRO A 94 -13.85 -0.94 -4.70
C PRO A 94 -13.31 -2.22 -5.35
N SER A 95 -13.74 -3.36 -4.85
CA SER A 95 -13.43 -4.65 -5.44
C SER A 95 -14.43 -4.95 -6.54
N PRO A 96 -13.98 -5.49 -7.66
CA PRO A 96 -14.88 -5.97 -8.69
C PRO A 96 -15.76 -7.11 -8.18
#